data_35010d4d43af539e693581aae4b12bf6
#
_entry.id   35010d4d43af539e693581aae4b12bf6
#
_cell.length_a   1.000
_cell.length_b   1.000
_cell.length_c   1.000
_cell.angle_alpha   90.00
_cell.angle_beta   90.00
_cell.angle_gamma   90.00
#
_symmetry.space_group_name_H-M   'P 1'
#
loop_
_entity.id
_entity.type
_entity.pdbx_description
1 polymer ?
#
loop_
_entity_poly.entity_id
_entity_poly.type
_entity_poly.pdbx_seq_one_letter_code
_entity_poly.pdbx_strand_id
1 'polypeptide(L)'
;MIKNSLLILSLLFTPLVAGAHTIQPDLRVPPVGVSDKGELNYDKATDQFSYKNWNSSQLPGKVRVVQHIAGRTSAKELNAPLVEAIKHANLPHEDYQTTTIVNTDDAILGTAVFVRNSIESNKREFPWSQFVVDSNGNVKKAWDLAEKGSAVVVLDKQGNVKFVKDGALTAEEVQQVIALLHQLVKQ
;
A
#
# COMPACT_ATOMS: atom_id res chain seq x y z
N MET A 1 39.75 31.41 43.49
CA MET A 1 39.49 31.18 42.04
C MET A 1 38.48 30.02 41.94
N ILE A 2 37.20 30.36 41.77
CA ILE A 2 36.10 29.37 41.65
C ILE A 2 35.80 29.23 40.18
N LYS A 3 36.07 28.03 39.61
CA LYS A 3 35.72 27.70 38.22
C LYS A 3 34.24 27.24 38.18
N ASN A 4 33.38 28.08 37.61
CA ASN A 4 32.02 27.69 37.27
C ASN A 4 32.03 26.80 36.02
N SER A 5 31.75 25.49 36.18
CA SER A 5 31.43 24.61 35.08
C SER A 5 29.95 24.75 34.76
N LEU A 6 29.66 25.33 33.60
CA LEU A 6 28.31 25.43 33.06
C LEU A 6 27.99 24.09 32.38
N LEU A 7 27.13 23.28 33.00
CA LEU A 7 26.61 22.05 32.41
C LEU A 7 25.50 22.46 31.42
N ILE A 8 25.79 22.38 30.11
CA ILE A 8 24.79 22.55 29.05
C ILE A 8 24.05 21.23 28.92
N LEU A 9 22.84 21.16 29.47
CA LEU A 9 21.91 20.06 29.31
C LEU A 9 21.23 20.23 27.95
N SER A 10 21.76 19.57 26.87
CA SER A 10 21.12 19.52 25.57
C SER A 10 19.89 18.60 25.65
N LEU A 11 18.70 19.19 25.72
CA LEU A 11 17.46 18.47 25.50
C LEU A 11 17.39 18.03 24.04
N LEU A 12 17.61 16.75 23.79
CA LEU A 12 17.27 16.11 22.52
C LEU A 12 15.74 16.04 22.41
N PHE A 13 15.15 17.01 21.73
CA PHE A 13 13.78 16.91 21.26
C PHE A 13 13.77 15.88 20.11
N THR A 14 13.45 14.63 20.39
CA THR A 14 13.01 13.69 19.38
C THR A 14 11.58 14.08 18.98
N PRO A 15 11.30 14.45 17.72
CA PRO A 15 9.93 14.63 17.29
C PRO A 15 9.21 13.28 17.43
N LEU A 16 8.21 13.22 18.31
CA LEU A 16 7.23 12.15 18.31
C LEU A 16 6.44 12.30 17.02
N VAL A 17 6.85 11.59 15.95
CA VAL A 17 5.99 11.38 14.79
C VAL A 17 4.91 10.42 15.28
N ALA A 18 3.78 10.95 15.70
CA ALA A 18 2.57 10.18 15.89
C ALA A 18 2.17 9.65 14.52
N GLY A 19 2.64 8.46 14.16
CA GLY A 19 2.19 7.74 12.97
C GLY A 19 0.69 7.47 13.13
N ALA A 20 -0.11 7.89 12.17
CA ALA A 20 -1.55 7.61 12.13
C ALA A 20 -1.84 6.11 11.83
N HIS A 21 -0.84 5.25 11.77
CA HIS A 21 -0.93 3.83 11.44
C HIS A 21 0.06 2.99 12.27
N THR A 22 -0.20 1.66 12.34
CA THR A 22 0.65 0.70 13.08
C THR A 22 1.81 0.13 12.28
N ILE A 23 1.97 0.52 11.02
CA ILE A 23 3.03 0.05 10.11
C ILE A 23 4.36 0.72 10.50
N GLN A 24 5.41 -0.09 10.70
CA GLN A 24 6.72 0.40 11.13
C GLN A 24 7.79 0.11 10.08
N PRO A 25 8.70 1.08 9.82
CA PRO A 25 9.86 0.86 8.94
C PRO A 25 10.71 -0.34 9.38
N ASP A 26 11.27 -1.04 8.39
CA ASP A 26 12.14 -2.21 8.52
C ASP A 26 11.50 -3.44 9.20
N LEU A 27 10.21 -3.39 9.52
CA LEU A 27 9.42 -4.53 9.98
C LEU A 27 8.44 -4.97 8.88
N ARG A 28 7.91 -6.18 9.02
CA ARG A 28 6.76 -6.61 8.22
C ARG A 28 5.51 -5.87 8.64
N VAL A 29 4.59 -5.69 7.71
CA VAL A 29 3.27 -5.14 8.04
C VAL A 29 2.55 -5.99 9.09
N PRO A 30 1.69 -5.42 9.95
CA PRO A 30 0.91 -6.19 10.90
C PRO A 30 0.13 -7.31 10.19
N PRO A 31 0.09 -8.53 10.77
CA PRO A 31 -0.57 -9.68 10.16
C PRO A 31 -2.06 -9.42 10.01
N VAL A 32 -2.61 -9.72 8.82
CA VAL A 32 -4.03 -9.59 8.53
C VAL A 32 -4.45 -10.58 7.47
N GLY A 33 -5.68 -11.09 7.58
CA GLY A 33 -6.34 -11.94 6.59
C GLY A 33 -7.60 -11.31 6.04
N VAL A 34 -7.89 -11.57 4.77
CA VAL A 34 -9.13 -11.20 4.07
C VAL A 34 -9.74 -12.46 3.48
N SER A 35 -10.87 -12.89 4.04
CA SER A 35 -11.55 -14.15 3.70
C SER A 35 -12.98 -13.96 3.20
N ASP A 36 -13.51 -12.74 3.25
CA ASP A 36 -14.86 -12.38 2.78
C ASP A 36 -14.92 -12.34 1.23
N LYS A 37 -13.94 -11.70 0.59
CA LYS A 37 -13.65 -11.74 -0.85
C LYS A 37 -12.22 -12.20 -1.08
N GLY A 38 -11.23 -11.43 -0.63
CA GLY A 38 -9.82 -11.75 -0.77
C GLY A 38 -9.25 -11.38 -2.14
N GLU A 39 -8.31 -12.19 -2.64
CA GLU A 39 -7.62 -11.93 -3.90
C GLU A 39 -8.51 -12.24 -5.11
N LEU A 40 -8.62 -11.26 -6.00
CA LEU A 40 -9.31 -11.39 -7.29
C LEU A 40 -8.38 -12.06 -8.31
N ASN A 41 -8.81 -13.20 -8.84
CA ASN A 41 -8.17 -13.89 -9.95
C ASN A 41 -8.98 -13.68 -11.23
N TYR A 42 -8.27 -13.66 -12.35
CA TYR A 42 -8.85 -13.52 -13.67
C TYR A 42 -8.34 -14.63 -14.58
N ASP A 43 -9.25 -15.45 -15.10
CA ASP A 43 -8.97 -16.43 -16.14
C ASP A 43 -9.23 -15.78 -17.51
N LYS A 44 -8.14 -15.50 -18.24
CA LYS A 44 -8.19 -14.88 -19.56
C LYS A 44 -8.84 -15.79 -20.60
N ALA A 45 -8.75 -17.13 -20.45
CA ALA A 45 -9.26 -18.07 -21.44
C ALA A 45 -10.81 -18.12 -21.40
N THR A 46 -11.40 -17.96 -20.23
CA THR A 46 -12.86 -18.03 -20.02
C THR A 46 -13.50 -16.66 -19.78
N ASP A 47 -12.70 -15.58 -19.65
CA ASP A 47 -13.11 -14.24 -19.22
C ASP A 47 -13.87 -14.26 -17.88
N GLN A 48 -13.43 -15.13 -16.97
CA GLN A 48 -14.09 -15.27 -15.67
C GLN A 48 -13.24 -14.77 -14.51
N PHE A 49 -13.92 -14.21 -13.50
CA PHE A 49 -13.33 -13.79 -12.24
C PHE A 49 -13.67 -14.77 -11.13
N SER A 50 -12.71 -14.99 -10.24
CA SER A 50 -12.90 -15.77 -9.02
C SER A 50 -12.15 -15.11 -7.86
N TYR A 51 -12.53 -15.45 -6.63
CA TYR A 51 -11.91 -14.95 -5.42
C TYR A 51 -11.31 -16.09 -4.62
N LYS A 52 -10.19 -15.83 -3.94
CA LYS A 52 -9.60 -16.74 -2.96
C LYS A 52 -9.17 -15.97 -1.72
N ASN A 53 -9.11 -16.65 -0.57
CA ASN A 53 -8.61 -16.05 0.66
C ASN A 53 -7.21 -15.47 0.44
N TRP A 54 -6.99 -14.31 1.04
CA TRP A 54 -5.71 -13.62 1.03
C TRP A 54 -5.26 -13.32 2.46
N ASN A 55 -3.95 -13.26 2.67
CA ASN A 55 -3.36 -12.76 3.91
C ASN A 55 -2.00 -12.09 3.65
N SER A 56 -1.58 -11.25 4.60
CA SER A 56 -0.35 -10.45 4.46
C SER A 56 0.95 -11.28 4.43
N SER A 57 0.93 -12.56 4.83
CA SER A 57 2.09 -13.44 4.70
C SER A 57 2.44 -13.79 3.26
N GLN A 58 1.56 -13.47 2.29
CA GLN A 58 1.78 -13.65 0.85
C GLN A 58 2.54 -12.48 0.21
N LEU A 59 2.80 -11.41 0.95
CA LEU A 59 3.49 -10.21 0.43
C LEU A 59 4.97 -10.41 0.12
N PRO A 60 5.78 -11.17 0.90
CA PRO A 60 7.18 -11.44 0.57
C PRO A 60 7.36 -12.17 -0.78
N GLY A 61 8.58 -12.14 -1.31
CA GLY A 61 8.99 -12.81 -2.55
C GLY A 61 9.24 -11.86 -3.72
N LYS A 62 8.62 -10.68 -3.71
CA LYS A 62 8.87 -9.61 -4.68
C LYS A 62 8.94 -8.26 -3.97
N VAL A 63 9.64 -7.30 -4.58
CA VAL A 63 9.49 -5.88 -4.22
C VAL A 63 8.05 -5.48 -4.53
N ARG A 64 7.39 -4.79 -3.58
CA ARG A 64 5.98 -4.42 -3.75
C ARG A 64 5.70 -2.95 -3.46
N VAL A 65 4.79 -2.40 -4.26
CA VAL A 65 3.97 -1.28 -3.83
C VAL A 65 2.63 -1.83 -3.41
N VAL A 66 2.31 -1.76 -2.13
CA VAL A 66 0.98 -2.07 -1.59
C VAL A 66 0.20 -0.78 -1.49
N GLN A 67 -0.92 -0.69 -2.19
CA GLN A 67 -1.85 0.43 -2.13
C GLN A 67 -3.11 -0.05 -1.39
N HIS A 68 -3.41 0.54 -0.25
CA HIS A 68 -4.72 0.40 0.39
C HIS A 68 -5.59 1.57 -0.04
N ILE A 69 -6.75 1.31 -0.61
CA ILE A 69 -7.62 2.34 -1.20
C ILE A 69 -9.05 2.10 -0.74
N ALA A 70 -9.69 3.13 -0.15
CA ALA A 70 -11.13 3.10 0.08
C ALA A 70 -11.89 2.94 -1.26
N GLY A 71 -12.99 2.21 -1.27
CA GLY A 71 -13.79 1.92 -2.46
C GLY A 71 -14.54 3.13 -3.01
N ARG A 72 -13.81 4.24 -3.29
CA ARG A 72 -14.34 5.52 -3.79
C ARG A 72 -13.36 6.23 -4.71
N THR A 73 -13.87 7.00 -5.65
CA THR A 73 -13.07 7.73 -6.65
C THR A 73 -12.07 8.67 -6.01
N SER A 74 -12.48 9.44 -4.99
CA SER A 74 -11.60 10.40 -4.30
C SER A 74 -10.36 9.73 -3.67
N ALA A 75 -10.50 8.52 -3.11
CA ALA A 75 -9.36 7.78 -2.56
C ALA A 75 -8.43 7.24 -3.67
N LYS A 76 -8.99 6.81 -4.80
CA LYS A 76 -8.20 6.37 -5.97
C LYS A 76 -7.38 7.51 -6.55
N GLU A 77 -7.93 8.72 -6.61
CA GLU A 77 -7.25 9.91 -7.14
C GLU A 77 -6.02 10.31 -6.32
N LEU A 78 -5.99 10.03 -5.01
CA LEU A 78 -4.81 10.30 -4.16
C LEU A 78 -3.55 9.54 -4.64
N ASN A 79 -3.72 8.35 -5.22
CA ASN A 79 -2.62 7.50 -5.70
C ASN A 79 -2.34 7.66 -7.20
N ALA A 80 -3.15 8.41 -7.94
CA ALA A 80 -3.00 8.52 -9.39
C ALA A 80 -1.60 8.96 -9.84
N PRO A 81 -0.94 9.96 -9.22
CA PRO A 81 0.42 10.35 -9.61
C PRO A 81 1.44 9.21 -9.46
N LEU A 82 1.36 8.43 -8.38
CA LEU A 82 2.26 7.28 -8.17
C LEU A 82 1.96 6.16 -9.18
N VAL A 83 0.69 5.87 -9.44
CA VAL A 83 0.28 4.84 -10.42
C VAL A 83 0.83 5.15 -11.81
N GLU A 84 0.72 6.41 -12.26
CA GLU A 84 1.28 6.82 -13.55
C GLU A 84 2.81 6.75 -13.56
N ALA A 85 3.48 7.15 -12.49
CA ALA A 85 4.93 7.03 -12.38
C ALA A 85 5.41 5.56 -12.44
N ILE A 86 4.70 4.64 -11.77
CA ILE A 86 4.99 3.19 -11.81
C ILE A 86 4.82 2.63 -13.23
N LYS A 87 3.78 3.01 -13.98
CA LYS A 87 3.58 2.58 -15.36
C LYS A 87 4.76 2.93 -16.27
N HIS A 88 5.40 4.08 -16.03
CA HIS A 88 6.54 4.55 -16.80
C HIS A 88 7.90 4.06 -16.26
N ALA A 89 7.94 3.46 -15.07
CA ALA A 89 9.18 3.04 -14.42
C ALA A 89 9.81 1.77 -15.01
N ASN A 90 9.10 1.03 -15.88
CA ASN A 90 9.57 -0.21 -16.52
C ASN A 90 10.15 -1.23 -15.54
N LEU A 91 9.49 -1.43 -14.39
CA LEU A 91 9.92 -2.37 -13.37
C LEU A 91 9.69 -3.83 -13.84
N PRO A 92 10.67 -4.74 -13.66
CA PRO A 92 10.55 -6.12 -14.09
C PRO A 92 9.49 -6.87 -13.27
N HIS A 93 8.48 -7.46 -13.93
CA HIS A 93 7.37 -8.15 -13.25
C HIS A 93 7.79 -9.43 -12.51
N GLU A 94 8.94 -10.02 -12.84
CA GLU A 94 9.55 -11.12 -12.10
C GLU A 94 10.00 -10.71 -10.69
N ASP A 95 10.48 -9.47 -10.50
CA ASP A 95 11.02 -8.94 -9.24
C ASP A 95 10.07 -7.97 -8.53
N TYR A 96 9.08 -7.44 -9.25
CA TYR A 96 8.17 -6.39 -8.78
C TYR A 96 6.71 -6.75 -8.97
N GLN A 97 5.86 -6.35 -8.02
CA GLN A 97 4.41 -6.44 -8.16
C GLN A 97 3.70 -5.31 -7.42
N THR A 98 2.70 -4.70 -8.06
CA THR A 98 1.71 -3.86 -7.36
C THR A 98 0.66 -4.75 -6.72
N THR A 99 0.36 -4.50 -5.44
CA THR A 99 -0.76 -5.10 -4.70
C THR A 99 -1.74 -3.99 -4.34
N THR A 100 -2.93 -4.02 -4.89
CA THR A 100 -3.99 -3.06 -4.58
C THR A 100 -5.05 -3.71 -3.70
N ILE A 101 -5.19 -3.23 -2.47
CA ILE A 101 -6.20 -3.66 -1.51
C ILE A 101 -7.33 -2.63 -1.54
N VAL A 102 -8.49 -3.03 -2.05
CA VAL A 102 -9.67 -2.15 -2.13
C VAL A 102 -10.58 -2.44 -0.95
N ASN A 103 -10.66 -1.48 -0.03
CA ASN A 103 -11.57 -1.51 1.11
C ASN A 103 -12.97 -1.06 0.67
N THR A 104 -13.87 -2.02 0.45
CA THR A 104 -15.24 -1.72 0.01
C THR A 104 -16.18 -1.44 1.18
N ASP A 105 -15.76 -1.64 2.45
CA ASP A 105 -16.46 -1.17 3.64
C ASP A 105 -16.58 0.37 3.68
N ASP A 106 -15.56 1.06 3.17
CA ASP A 106 -15.54 2.52 3.03
C ASP A 106 -16.15 3.04 1.70
N ALA A 107 -16.80 2.18 0.90
CA ALA A 107 -17.44 2.60 -0.34
C ALA A 107 -18.67 3.49 -0.07
N ILE A 108 -19.00 4.31 -1.07
CA ILE A 108 -20.22 5.12 -1.02
C ILE A 108 -21.43 4.17 -1.23
N LEU A 109 -22.45 4.32 -0.39
CA LEU A 109 -23.64 3.52 -0.50
C LEU A 109 -24.25 3.57 -1.92
N GLY A 110 -24.57 2.41 -2.48
CA GLY A 110 -25.11 2.28 -3.84
C GLY A 110 -24.06 2.26 -4.97
N THR A 111 -22.77 2.41 -4.67
CA THR A 111 -21.71 2.39 -5.70
C THR A 111 -21.01 1.05 -5.88
N ALA A 112 -21.41 0.00 -5.17
CA ALA A 112 -20.75 -1.31 -5.15
C ALA A 112 -20.52 -1.92 -6.54
N VAL A 113 -21.47 -1.76 -7.47
CA VAL A 113 -21.36 -2.27 -8.84
C VAL A 113 -20.26 -1.52 -9.60
N PHE A 114 -20.18 -0.19 -9.46
CA PHE A 114 -19.16 0.62 -10.13
C PHE A 114 -17.76 0.32 -9.58
N VAL A 115 -17.63 0.16 -8.25
CA VAL A 115 -16.36 -0.23 -7.62
C VAL A 115 -15.92 -1.59 -8.14
N ARG A 116 -16.80 -2.60 -8.15
CA ARG A 116 -16.49 -3.92 -8.69
C ARG A 116 -16.05 -3.86 -10.14
N ASN A 117 -16.83 -3.21 -11.01
CA ASN A 117 -16.50 -3.08 -12.43
C ASN A 117 -15.14 -2.40 -12.66
N SER A 118 -14.81 -1.39 -11.85
CA SER A 118 -13.50 -0.73 -11.89
C SER A 118 -12.36 -1.68 -11.51
N ILE A 119 -12.53 -2.50 -10.47
CA ILE A 119 -11.53 -3.47 -10.03
C ILE A 119 -11.32 -4.54 -11.09
N GLU A 120 -12.41 -5.11 -11.63
CA GLU A 120 -12.38 -6.12 -12.68
C GLU A 120 -11.73 -5.60 -13.97
N SER A 121 -12.06 -4.37 -14.39
CA SER A 121 -11.43 -3.72 -15.53
C SER A 121 -9.93 -3.55 -15.34
N ASN A 122 -9.49 -3.06 -14.18
CA ASN A 122 -8.06 -2.95 -13.87
C ASN A 122 -7.37 -4.32 -13.84
N LYS A 123 -8.05 -5.38 -13.33
CA LYS A 123 -7.47 -6.72 -13.32
C LYS A 123 -7.31 -7.30 -14.72
N ARG A 124 -8.24 -7.00 -15.66
CA ARG A 124 -8.09 -7.37 -17.08
C ARG A 124 -6.92 -6.65 -17.74
N GLU A 125 -6.77 -5.35 -17.47
CA GLU A 125 -5.71 -4.51 -18.04
C GLU A 125 -4.33 -4.87 -17.47
N PHE A 126 -4.26 -5.17 -16.16
CA PHE A 126 -3.02 -5.49 -15.44
C PHE A 126 -3.11 -6.88 -14.77
N PRO A 127 -3.17 -7.99 -15.54
CA PRO A 127 -3.40 -9.32 -14.96
C PRO A 127 -2.28 -9.80 -14.03
N TRP A 128 -1.06 -9.27 -14.20
CA TRP A 128 0.11 -9.54 -13.36
C TRP A 128 0.04 -8.84 -11.99
N SER A 129 -0.74 -7.77 -11.84
CA SER A 129 -0.96 -7.09 -10.58
C SER A 129 -1.88 -7.90 -9.66
N GLN A 130 -1.64 -7.80 -8.35
CA GLN A 130 -2.49 -8.41 -7.33
C GLN A 130 -3.58 -7.43 -6.91
N PHE A 131 -4.83 -7.87 -6.93
CA PHE A 131 -5.96 -7.12 -6.41
C PHE A 131 -6.61 -7.90 -5.28
N VAL A 132 -6.83 -7.25 -4.15
CA VAL A 132 -7.50 -7.81 -2.97
C VAL A 132 -8.73 -6.97 -2.67
N VAL A 133 -9.89 -7.60 -2.50
CA VAL A 133 -11.14 -6.93 -2.13
C VAL A 133 -11.45 -7.27 -0.68
N ASP A 134 -11.41 -6.24 0.16
CA ASP A 134 -11.66 -6.31 1.61
C ASP A 134 -13.02 -5.65 1.91
N SER A 135 -14.08 -6.45 2.05
CA SER A 135 -15.42 -5.92 2.26
C SER A 135 -15.73 -5.64 3.74
N ASN A 136 -14.88 -6.10 4.64
CA ASN A 136 -15.04 -5.90 6.08
C ASN A 136 -14.07 -4.86 6.67
N GLY A 137 -13.19 -4.25 5.83
CA GLY A 137 -12.19 -3.28 6.26
C GLY A 137 -11.15 -3.87 7.23
N ASN A 138 -10.85 -5.16 7.10
CA ASN A 138 -9.93 -5.86 8.00
C ASN A 138 -8.53 -5.27 7.96
N VAL A 139 -8.04 -4.93 6.74
CA VAL A 139 -6.71 -4.35 6.56
C VAL A 139 -6.65 -2.95 7.16
N LYS A 140 -7.65 -2.10 6.90
CA LYS A 140 -7.75 -0.77 7.50
C LYS A 140 -7.66 -0.85 9.04
N LYS A 141 -8.42 -1.76 9.64
CA LYS A 141 -8.46 -1.96 11.11
C LYS A 141 -7.12 -2.47 11.65
N ALA A 142 -6.51 -3.49 10.99
CA ALA A 142 -5.27 -4.09 11.44
C ALA A 142 -4.06 -3.13 11.32
N TRP A 143 -4.08 -2.27 10.32
CA TRP A 143 -2.99 -1.32 10.05
C TRP A 143 -3.27 0.08 10.58
N ASP A 144 -4.43 0.31 11.21
CA ASP A 144 -4.89 1.59 11.76
C ASP A 144 -4.80 2.73 10.73
N LEU A 145 -5.37 2.49 9.53
CA LEU A 145 -5.34 3.44 8.43
C LEU A 145 -6.52 4.40 8.48
N ALA A 146 -6.33 5.60 7.92
CA ALA A 146 -7.37 6.62 7.84
C ALA A 146 -8.60 6.12 7.06
N GLU A 147 -9.78 6.45 7.58
CA GLU A 147 -11.04 6.16 6.91
C GLU A 147 -11.16 6.94 5.59
N LYS A 148 -11.80 6.30 4.60
CA LYS A 148 -12.15 6.92 3.32
C LYS A 148 -10.96 7.44 2.52
N GLY A 149 -9.74 7.09 2.95
CA GLY A 149 -8.47 7.53 2.41
C GLY A 149 -7.76 6.49 1.55
N SER A 150 -6.48 6.71 1.39
CA SER A 150 -5.55 5.82 0.71
C SER A 150 -4.22 5.79 1.47
N ALA A 151 -3.56 4.64 1.48
CA ALA A 151 -2.20 4.50 2.01
C ALA A 151 -1.32 3.76 1.00
N VAL A 152 -0.04 4.10 1.00
CA VAL A 152 1.00 3.49 0.16
C VAL A 152 2.09 2.91 1.06
N VAL A 153 2.44 1.63 0.83
CA VAL A 153 3.52 0.93 1.53
C VAL A 153 4.45 0.32 0.48
N VAL A 154 5.75 0.58 0.59
CA VAL A 154 6.78 -0.11 -0.22
C VAL A 154 7.43 -1.19 0.61
N LEU A 155 7.50 -2.39 0.06
CA LEU A 155 8.11 -3.57 0.69
C LEU A 155 9.30 -4.07 -0.13
N ASP A 156 10.37 -4.49 0.56
CA ASP A 156 11.46 -5.26 -0.05
C ASP A 156 11.03 -6.72 -0.35
N LYS A 157 11.92 -7.51 -0.97
CA LYS A 157 11.65 -8.92 -1.29
C LYS A 157 11.39 -9.79 -0.04
N GLN A 158 11.89 -9.40 1.13
CA GLN A 158 11.66 -10.06 2.41
C GLN A 158 10.31 -9.65 3.04
N GLY A 159 9.64 -8.65 2.48
CA GLY A 159 8.37 -8.12 2.97
C GLY A 159 8.52 -7.07 4.06
N ASN A 160 9.72 -6.50 4.25
CA ASN A 160 9.95 -5.43 5.21
C ASN A 160 9.58 -4.08 4.60
N VAL A 161 8.98 -3.23 5.40
CA VAL A 161 8.54 -1.89 5.03
C VAL A 161 9.76 -0.97 4.80
N LYS A 162 9.85 -0.37 3.61
CA LYS A 162 10.90 0.60 3.26
C LYS A 162 10.37 2.01 3.07
N PHE A 163 9.07 2.14 2.88
CA PHE A 163 8.35 3.41 2.84
C PHE A 163 6.91 3.19 3.25
N VAL A 164 6.32 4.16 3.94
CA VAL A 164 4.88 4.17 4.26
C VAL A 164 4.36 5.60 4.29
N LYS A 165 3.20 5.82 3.70
CA LYS A 165 2.48 7.09 3.72
C LYS A 165 0.98 6.82 3.75
N ASP A 166 0.30 7.39 4.73
CA ASP A 166 -1.17 7.50 4.76
C ASP A 166 -1.57 8.84 4.13
N GLY A 167 -2.47 8.81 3.15
CA GLY A 167 -2.86 9.94 2.34
C GLY A 167 -2.07 10.10 1.03
N ALA A 168 -2.21 11.26 0.37
CA ALA A 168 -1.57 11.57 -0.91
C ALA A 168 -0.05 11.72 -0.77
N LEU A 169 0.69 11.25 -1.78
CA LEU A 169 2.11 11.55 -1.91
C LEU A 169 2.33 12.91 -2.57
N THR A 170 3.36 13.63 -2.11
CA THR A 170 3.86 14.80 -2.85
C THR A 170 4.61 14.36 -4.11
N ALA A 171 4.90 15.30 -5.02
CA ALA A 171 5.68 14.99 -6.22
C ALA A 171 7.07 14.45 -5.88
N GLU A 172 7.72 14.99 -4.84
CA GLU A 172 9.03 14.55 -4.33
C GLU A 172 8.93 13.14 -3.75
N GLU A 173 7.89 12.83 -2.97
CA GLU A 173 7.68 11.49 -2.43
C GLU A 173 7.44 10.46 -3.53
N VAL A 174 6.72 10.81 -4.61
CA VAL A 174 6.55 9.94 -5.79
C VAL A 174 7.91 9.63 -6.41
N GLN A 175 8.76 10.63 -6.63
CA GLN A 175 10.11 10.44 -7.17
C GLN A 175 10.97 9.56 -6.25
N GLN A 176 10.92 9.79 -4.93
CA GLN A 176 11.63 8.98 -3.94
C GLN A 176 11.18 7.52 -3.99
N VAL A 177 9.87 7.26 -4.08
CA VAL A 177 9.33 5.90 -4.19
C VAL A 177 9.84 5.22 -5.47
N ILE A 178 9.82 5.88 -6.63
CA ILE A 178 10.32 5.31 -7.88
C ILE A 178 11.82 4.99 -7.79
N ALA A 179 12.62 5.91 -7.25
CA ALA A 179 14.06 5.66 -7.05
C ALA A 179 14.32 4.47 -6.10
N LEU A 180 13.56 4.38 -5.00
CA LEU A 180 13.60 3.27 -4.04
C LEU A 180 13.24 1.94 -4.72
N LEU A 181 12.19 1.88 -5.54
CA LEU A 181 11.80 0.67 -6.26
C LEU A 181 12.91 0.18 -7.19
N HIS A 182 13.53 1.09 -7.97
CA HIS A 182 14.67 0.75 -8.83
C HIS A 182 15.89 0.24 -8.05
N GLN A 183 16.10 0.72 -6.82
CA GLN A 183 17.15 0.22 -5.95
C GLN A 183 16.84 -1.18 -5.43
N LEU A 184 15.61 -1.41 -4.94
CA LEU A 184 15.21 -2.67 -4.30
C LEU A 184 15.14 -3.84 -5.28
N VAL A 185 14.70 -3.62 -6.53
CA VAL A 185 14.63 -4.70 -7.54
C VAL A 185 16.01 -5.21 -7.99
N LYS A 186 17.09 -4.45 -7.73
CA LYS A 186 18.48 -4.84 -8.04
C LYS A 186 19.15 -5.65 -6.92
N GLN A 187 18.52 -5.74 -5.76
CA GLN A 187 18.97 -6.51 -4.60
C GLN A 187 18.42 -7.95 -4.66
#